data_db4258b1482d248c6f998f342bfaec57
#
_entry.id   db4258b1482d248c6f998f342bfaec57
#
_cell.length_a   1.000
_cell.length_b   1.000
_cell.length_c   1.000
_cell.angle_alpha   90.00
_cell.angle_beta   90.00
_cell.angle_gamma   90.00
#
_symmetry.space_group_name_H-M   'P 1'
#
loop_
_entity.id
_entity.type
_entity.pdbx_description
1 polymer ?
#
loop_
_entity_poly.entity_id
_entity_poly.type
_entity_poly.pdbx_seq_one_letter_code
_entity_poly.pdbx_strand_id
1 'polypeptide(L)'
;RPNQLASKNELEMVLADRSESVKYYVYGVGELAGIYDKASYAIQKAQQISGVVISSDQKYVWEKGNRDLAYSIEDVALSKEGEETSLEACERYMKTYDAQKVDLTGCTLDQVLYVINRGCPVIALTSADHAILLTGYTKNDITYIDPENGESQTVSISEMEGMVSGSGNTFIGYIK
;
A
#
# COMPACT_ATOMS: atom_id res chain seq x y z
N ARG A 1 27.93 -2.12 -7.98
CA ARG A 1 26.70 -1.40 -8.25
C ARG A 1 26.06 -0.95 -6.96
N PRO A 2 25.67 0.31 -6.88
CA PRO A 2 24.95 0.76 -5.70
C PRO A 2 23.60 0.05 -5.60
N ASN A 3 23.37 -0.66 -4.52
CA ASN A 3 22.11 -1.37 -4.29
C ASN A 3 20.92 -0.43 -4.32
N GLN A 4 21.08 0.76 -3.80
CA GLN A 4 20.03 1.75 -3.77
C GLN A 4 19.56 2.14 -5.17
N LEU A 5 20.46 2.33 -6.13
CA LEU A 5 20.09 2.68 -7.50
C LEU A 5 19.32 1.54 -8.16
N ALA A 6 19.76 0.31 -7.95
CA ALA A 6 19.08 -0.86 -8.50
C ALA A 6 17.67 -1.00 -7.93
N SER A 7 17.53 -0.83 -6.61
CA SER A 7 16.23 -0.92 -5.96
C SER A 7 15.27 0.17 -6.42
N LYS A 8 15.79 1.38 -6.65
CA LYS A 8 14.97 2.47 -7.17
C LYS A 8 14.44 2.16 -8.56
N ASN A 9 15.31 1.65 -9.46
CA ASN A 9 14.89 1.29 -10.81
C ASN A 9 13.85 0.17 -10.77
N GLU A 10 14.03 -0.80 -9.89
CA GLU A 10 13.09 -1.89 -9.71
C GLU A 10 11.73 -1.39 -9.24
N LEU A 11 11.72 -0.48 -8.27
CA LEU A 11 10.48 0.13 -7.79
C LEU A 11 9.77 0.86 -8.93
N GLU A 12 10.49 1.66 -9.71
CA GLU A 12 9.90 2.38 -10.84
C GLU A 12 9.27 1.41 -11.85
N MET A 13 9.92 0.28 -12.13
CA MET A 13 9.37 -0.73 -13.03
C MET A 13 8.11 -1.36 -12.45
N VAL A 14 8.09 -1.68 -11.17
CA VAL A 14 6.92 -2.27 -10.52
C VAL A 14 5.73 -1.32 -10.55
N LEU A 15 5.95 -0.03 -10.29
CA LEU A 15 4.89 0.97 -10.33
C LEU A 15 4.41 1.23 -11.75
N ALA A 16 5.32 1.36 -12.70
CA ALA A 16 4.99 1.65 -14.10
C ALA A 16 4.18 0.54 -14.75
N ASP A 17 4.34 -0.70 -14.30
CA ASP A 17 3.63 -1.86 -14.83
C ASP A 17 2.11 -1.72 -14.74
N ARG A 18 1.60 -0.91 -13.82
CA ARG A 18 0.15 -0.78 -13.59
C ARG A 18 -0.33 0.66 -13.50
N SER A 19 0.42 1.51 -12.81
CA SER A 19 -0.06 2.85 -12.42
C SER A 19 -0.39 3.76 -13.61
N GLU A 20 0.34 3.64 -14.70
CA GLU A 20 0.17 4.51 -15.87
C GLU A 20 -1.21 4.39 -16.51
N SER A 21 -1.82 3.21 -16.47
CA SER A 21 -3.10 2.96 -17.11
C SER A 21 -4.28 3.15 -16.18
N VAL A 22 -4.04 3.37 -14.88
CA VAL A 22 -5.10 3.46 -13.90
C VAL A 22 -5.44 4.92 -13.61
N LYS A 23 -6.74 5.24 -13.70
CA LYS A 23 -7.28 6.52 -13.28
C LYS A 23 -8.10 6.30 -12.02
N TYR A 24 -8.26 7.35 -11.24
CA TYR A 24 -8.96 7.30 -9.97
C TYR A 24 -10.12 8.29 -9.99
N TYR A 25 -11.33 7.75 -9.93
CA TYR A 25 -12.56 8.51 -9.97
C TYR A 25 -13.05 8.75 -8.57
N VAL A 26 -13.35 10.00 -8.25
CA VAL A 26 -13.93 10.37 -6.95
C VAL A 26 -15.41 10.62 -7.13
N TYR A 27 -16.22 9.89 -6.39
CA TYR A 27 -17.66 10.07 -6.37
C TYR A 27 -18.09 10.58 -5.00
N GLY A 28 -18.91 11.64 -5.01
CA GLY A 28 -19.60 12.12 -3.82
C GLY A 28 -21.09 12.11 -4.11
N VAL A 29 -21.91 11.84 -3.16
CA VAL A 29 -23.40 11.86 -3.21
C VAL A 29 -23.97 11.58 -4.60
N GLY A 30 -23.54 10.47 -5.23
CA GLY A 30 -24.06 10.03 -6.52
C GLY A 30 -23.49 10.75 -7.74
N GLU A 31 -22.57 11.68 -7.57
CA GLU A 31 -21.98 12.43 -8.67
C GLU A 31 -20.47 12.25 -8.75
N LEU A 32 -19.95 12.29 -9.99
CA LEU A 32 -18.52 12.30 -10.22
C LEU A 32 -17.96 13.66 -9.81
N ALA A 33 -17.06 13.67 -8.83
CA ALA A 33 -16.47 14.89 -8.29
C ALA A 33 -15.08 15.20 -8.86
N GLY A 34 -14.43 14.23 -9.49
CA GLY A 34 -13.13 14.45 -10.11
C GLY A 34 -12.49 13.15 -10.59
N ILE A 35 -11.49 13.30 -11.46
CA ILE A 35 -10.70 12.21 -12.00
C ILE A 35 -9.24 12.57 -11.79
N TYR A 36 -8.47 11.64 -11.27
CA TYR A 36 -7.08 11.89 -10.88
C TYR A 36 -6.14 10.81 -11.40
N ASP A 37 -4.91 11.19 -11.67
CA ASP A 37 -3.85 10.27 -12.08
C ASP A 37 -3.21 9.56 -10.88
N LYS A 38 -3.34 10.12 -9.69
CA LYS A 38 -2.73 9.58 -8.47
C LYS A 38 -3.78 9.27 -7.44
N ALA A 39 -3.68 8.08 -6.84
CA ALA A 39 -4.60 7.65 -5.80
C ALA A 39 -4.57 8.61 -4.60
N SER A 40 -3.38 9.12 -4.22
CA SER A 40 -3.25 10.04 -3.08
C SER A 40 -4.08 11.30 -3.26
N TYR A 41 -4.11 11.87 -4.46
CA TYR A 41 -4.91 13.07 -4.76
C TYR A 41 -6.40 12.75 -4.73
N ALA A 42 -6.79 11.61 -5.30
CA ALA A 42 -8.18 11.18 -5.29
C ALA A 42 -8.69 10.94 -3.87
N ILE A 43 -7.90 10.26 -3.04
CA ILE A 43 -8.27 9.98 -1.64
C ILE A 43 -8.41 11.28 -0.86
N GLN A 44 -7.48 12.22 -1.05
CA GLN A 44 -7.56 13.52 -0.39
C GLN A 44 -8.87 14.24 -0.75
N LYS A 45 -9.24 14.23 -2.04
CA LYS A 45 -10.51 14.82 -2.48
C LYS A 45 -11.70 14.10 -1.86
N ALA A 46 -11.68 12.77 -1.88
CA ALA A 46 -12.76 11.97 -1.31
C ALA A 46 -12.94 12.25 0.19
N GLN A 47 -11.85 12.44 0.92
CA GLN A 47 -11.90 12.80 2.34
C GLN A 47 -12.59 14.16 2.56
N GLN A 48 -12.31 15.12 1.68
CA GLN A 48 -12.91 16.46 1.79
C GLN A 48 -14.43 16.47 1.59
N ILE A 49 -14.94 15.59 0.72
CA ILE A 49 -16.36 15.58 0.35
C ILE A 49 -17.11 14.36 0.89
N SER A 50 -16.48 13.58 1.75
CA SER A 50 -17.04 12.31 2.24
C SER A 50 -17.43 11.35 1.12
N GLY A 51 -16.59 11.31 0.09
CA GLY A 51 -16.81 10.49 -1.10
C GLY A 51 -16.06 9.18 -1.06
N VAL A 52 -16.03 8.50 -2.22
CA VAL A 52 -15.32 7.25 -2.42
C VAL A 52 -14.39 7.37 -3.62
N VAL A 53 -13.35 6.53 -3.67
CA VAL A 53 -12.43 6.46 -4.80
C VAL A 53 -12.58 5.10 -5.47
N ILE A 54 -12.86 5.13 -6.77
CA ILE A 54 -13.01 3.93 -7.59
C ILE A 54 -12.00 4.03 -8.74
N SER A 55 -11.26 2.96 -9.00
CA SER A 55 -10.33 2.92 -10.13
C SER A 55 -11.07 2.81 -11.45
N SER A 56 -10.37 3.12 -12.55
CA SER A 56 -10.92 2.94 -13.92
C SER A 56 -11.27 1.48 -14.21
N ASP A 57 -10.71 0.53 -13.48
CA ASP A 57 -11.06 -0.89 -13.57
C ASP A 57 -12.20 -1.27 -12.61
N GLN A 58 -12.89 -0.27 -12.07
CA GLN A 58 -14.06 -0.42 -11.21
C GLN A 58 -13.81 -1.15 -9.90
N LYS A 59 -12.63 -0.95 -9.34
CA LYS A 59 -12.25 -1.47 -8.03
C LYS A 59 -12.32 -0.35 -6.99
N TYR A 60 -12.84 -0.65 -5.81
CA TYR A 60 -12.82 0.30 -4.71
C TYR A 60 -11.38 0.48 -4.21
N VAL A 61 -10.89 1.69 -4.31
CA VAL A 61 -9.55 2.05 -3.83
C VAL A 61 -9.62 2.56 -2.40
N TRP A 62 -10.64 3.36 -2.10
CA TRP A 62 -10.78 3.96 -0.78
C TRP A 62 -12.21 4.43 -0.52
N GLU A 63 -12.63 4.26 0.71
CA GLU A 63 -13.83 4.91 1.24
C GLU A 63 -13.62 5.14 2.74
N LYS A 64 -14.42 5.99 3.34
CA LYS A 64 -14.39 6.21 4.79
C LYS A 64 -15.02 4.98 5.46
N GLY A 65 -14.17 4.04 5.87
CA GLY A 65 -14.62 2.78 6.45
C GLY A 65 -14.44 2.71 7.95
N ASN A 66 -14.63 1.51 8.47
CA ASN A 66 -14.49 1.20 9.89
C ASN A 66 -13.02 1.00 10.28
N ARG A 67 -12.18 1.99 9.98
CA ARG A 67 -10.77 1.91 10.31
C ARG A 67 -10.52 1.79 11.82
N ASP A 68 -11.47 2.19 12.62
CA ASP A 68 -11.36 2.11 14.07
C ASP A 68 -11.39 0.67 14.59
N LEU A 69 -11.86 -0.27 13.77
CA LEU A 69 -11.86 -1.69 14.11
C LEU A 69 -10.53 -2.30 13.72
N ALA A 70 -9.95 -3.03 14.67
CA ALA A 70 -8.72 -3.77 14.40
C ALA A 70 -8.94 -4.80 13.30
N TYR A 71 -7.92 -5.02 12.48
CA TYR A 71 -7.95 -6.01 11.42
C TYR A 71 -6.57 -6.66 11.27
N SER A 72 -6.56 -7.94 11.00
CA SER A 72 -5.33 -8.68 10.74
C SER A 72 -5.57 -9.70 9.63
N ILE A 73 -4.67 -9.71 8.65
CA ILE A 73 -4.68 -10.74 7.62
C ILE A 73 -3.95 -11.94 8.20
N GLU A 74 -4.67 -13.07 8.31
CA GLU A 74 -4.15 -14.26 8.93
C GLU A 74 -3.23 -15.05 8.00
N ASP A 75 -2.36 -15.84 8.61
CA ASP A 75 -1.50 -16.82 7.92
C ASP A 75 -0.59 -16.24 6.84
N VAL A 76 -0.17 -14.99 7.01
CA VAL A 76 0.81 -14.40 6.10
C VAL A 76 2.20 -14.89 6.50
N ALA A 77 2.88 -15.52 5.56
CA ALA A 77 4.26 -15.96 5.74
C ALA A 77 5.08 -15.49 4.54
N LEU A 78 6.13 -14.74 4.81
CA LEU A 78 6.96 -14.15 3.78
C LEU A 78 8.40 -14.05 4.24
N SER A 79 9.33 -14.60 3.46
CA SER A 79 10.76 -14.37 3.65
C SER A 79 11.43 -14.32 2.29
N LYS A 80 12.57 -13.66 2.23
CA LYS A 80 13.37 -13.60 1.00
C LYS A 80 13.84 -14.99 0.58
N GLU A 81 13.93 -15.19 -0.72
CA GLU A 81 14.47 -16.40 -1.32
C GLU A 81 15.67 -16.04 -2.18
N GLY A 82 16.80 -16.73 -1.95
CA GLY A 82 18.02 -16.53 -2.74
C GLY A 82 18.48 -15.08 -2.75
N GLU A 83 18.64 -14.54 -3.94
CA GLU A 83 19.17 -13.18 -4.16
C GLU A 83 18.07 -12.12 -4.25
N GLU A 84 16.83 -12.46 -3.91
CA GLU A 84 15.75 -11.48 -3.95
C GLU A 84 16.06 -10.27 -3.08
N THR A 85 15.62 -9.07 -3.57
CA THR A 85 15.50 -7.91 -2.70
C THR A 85 14.24 -8.08 -1.85
N SER A 86 14.13 -7.30 -0.77
CA SER A 86 12.92 -7.32 0.04
C SER A 86 11.69 -6.92 -0.77
N LEU A 87 11.83 -5.96 -1.69
CA LEU A 87 10.73 -5.56 -2.58
C LEU A 87 10.32 -6.71 -3.50
N GLU A 88 11.27 -7.41 -4.10
CA GLU A 88 10.98 -8.57 -4.96
C GLU A 88 10.24 -9.66 -4.18
N ALA A 89 10.65 -9.91 -2.93
CA ALA A 89 10.00 -10.89 -2.08
C ALA A 89 8.54 -10.50 -1.79
N CYS A 90 8.29 -9.24 -1.45
CA CYS A 90 6.93 -8.74 -1.24
C CYS A 90 6.09 -8.86 -2.51
N GLU A 91 6.64 -8.46 -3.66
CA GLU A 91 5.94 -8.53 -4.94
C GLU A 91 5.62 -9.98 -5.31
N ARG A 92 6.57 -10.89 -5.09
CA ARG A 92 6.35 -12.33 -5.32
C ARG A 92 5.17 -12.85 -4.47
N TYR A 93 5.15 -12.49 -3.21
CA TYR A 93 4.05 -12.91 -2.32
C TYR A 93 2.72 -12.36 -2.81
N MET A 94 2.67 -11.10 -3.22
CA MET A 94 1.42 -10.46 -3.63
C MET A 94 0.85 -11.04 -4.94
N LYS A 95 1.67 -11.74 -5.74
CA LYS A 95 1.17 -12.45 -6.92
C LYS A 95 0.24 -13.60 -6.56
N THR A 96 0.24 -14.05 -5.31
CA THR A 96 -0.72 -15.08 -4.84
C THR A 96 -2.13 -14.51 -4.67
N TYR A 97 -2.27 -13.19 -4.66
CA TYR A 97 -3.56 -12.52 -4.56
C TYR A 97 -4.07 -12.19 -5.96
N ASP A 98 -5.34 -12.51 -6.21
CA ASP A 98 -6.01 -12.09 -7.45
C ASP A 98 -6.51 -10.66 -7.24
N ALA A 99 -5.61 -9.71 -7.41
CA ALA A 99 -5.87 -8.31 -7.08
C ALA A 99 -5.13 -7.39 -8.05
N GLN A 100 -5.70 -6.21 -8.26
CA GLN A 100 -5.10 -5.18 -9.09
C GLN A 100 -4.07 -4.39 -8.30
N LYS A 101 -2.88 -4.21 -8.87
CA LYS A 101 -1.83 -3.37 -8.28
C LYS A 101 -2.18 -1.90 -8.47
N VAL A 102 -2.04 -1.10 -7.42
CA VAL A 102 -2.21 0.35 -7.48
C VAL A 102 -1.08 1.05 -6.76
N ASP A 103 -0.69 2.20 -7.28
CA ASP A 103 0.33 3.04 -6.66
C ASP A 103 -0.33 3.93 -5.60
N LEU A 104 -0.02 3.69 -4.34
CA LEU A 104 -0.52 4.47 -3.21
C LEU A 104 0.55 5.43 -2.67
N THR A 105 1.61 5.68 -3.42
CA THR A 105 2.68 6.59 -3.01
C THR A 105 2.11 7.99 -2.76
N GLY A 106 2.55 8.60 -1.67
CA GLY A 106 2.06 9.91 -1.24
C GLY A 106 0.85 9.83 -0.31
N CYS A 107 0.23 8.66 -0.18
CA CYS A 107 -0.83 8.47 0.81
C CYS A 107 -0.24 8.52 2.22
N THR A 108 -1.07 8.85 3.20
CA THR A 108 -0.68 8.70 4.60
C THR A 108 -0.81 7.24 5.00
N LEU A 109 -0.14 6.86 6.07
CA LEU A 109 -0.31 5.52 6.63
C LEU A 109 -1.80 5.25 6.91
N ASP A 110 -2.47 6.23 7.50
CA ASP A 110 -3.89 6.13 7.82
C ASP A 110 -4.75 5.76 6.60
N GLN A 111 -4.44 6.37 5.47
CA GLN A 111 -5.18 6.12 4.23
C GLN A 111 -4.97 4.71 3.69
N VAL A 112 -3.75 4.15 3.80
CA VAL A 112 -3.48 2.82 3.27
C VAL A 112 -4.02 1.70 4.17
N LEU A 113 -4.31 1.97 5.44
CA LEU A 113 -4.91 0.97 6.33
C LEU A 113 -6.27 0.50 5.82
N TYR A 114 -6.97 1.34 5.08
CA TYR A 114 -8.23 0.95 4.45
C TYR A 114 -8.05 -0.27 3.54
N VAL A 115 -6.97 -0.30 2.77
CA VAL A 115 -6.68 -1.42 1.86
C VAL A 115 -6.48 -2.72 2.64
N ILE A 116 -5.77 -2.64 3.76
CA ILE A 116 -5.57 -3.81 4.62
C ILE A 116 -6.90 -4.31 5.15
N ASN A 117 -7.78 -3.40 5.53
CA ASN A 117 -9.11 -3.75 6.03
C ASN A 117 -9.95 -4.48 4.97
N ARG A 118 -9.62 -4.32 3.70
CA ARG A 118 -10.27 -5.01 2.59
C ARG A 118 -9.64 -6.37 2.29
N GLY A 119 -8.70 -6.80 3.09
CA GLY A 119 -8.12 -8.14 3.00
C GLY A 119 -6.86 -8.28 2.17
N CYS A 120 -6.24 -7.17 1.77
CA CYS A 120 -5.00 -7.22 1.01
C CYS A 120 -3.87 -6.53 1.78
N PRO A 121 -2.71 -7.17 1.91
CA PRO A 121 -1.53 -6.51 2.48
C PRO A 121 -1.07 -5.34 1.62
N VAL A 122 -0.33 -4.42 2.22
CA VAL A 122 0.25 -3.27 1.53
C VAL A 122 1.76 -3.35 1.63
N ILE A 123 2.43 -3.20 0.50
CA ILE A 123 3.89 -3.09 0.48
C ILE A 123 4.26 -1.67 0.84
N ALA A 124 5.14 -1.50 1.83
CA ALA A 124 5.63 -0.19 2.23
C ALA A 124 7.16 -0.19 2.14
N LEU A 125 7.73 0.88 1.60
CA LEU A 125 9.17 1.06 1.62
C LEU A 125 9.56 1.83 2.88
N THR A 126 10.59 1.33 3.54
CA THR A 126 11.20 2.01 4.69
C THR A 126 12.47 2.76 4.30
N SER A 127 13.03 2.39 3.14
CA SER A 127 14.15 3.08 2.52
C SER A 127 14.12 2.76 1.02
N ALA A 128 15.05 3.33 0.26
CA ALA A 128 15.12 3.10 -1.18
C ALA A 128 15.35 1.62 -1.54
N ASP A 129 15.94 0.84 -0.64
CA ASP A 129 16.30 -0.55 -0.90
C ASP A 129 15.71 -1.54 0.11
N HIS A 130 14.73 -1.11 0.89
CA HIS A 130 14.10 -1.99 1.87
C HIS A 130 12.58 -1.85 1.86
N ALA A 131 11.89 -2.96 1.71
CA ALA A 131 10.43 -3.03 1.73
C ALA A 131 9.94 -4.00 2.80
N ILE A 132 8.78 -3.70 3.35
CA ILE A 132 8.07 -4.53 4.32
C ILE A 132 6.64 -4.73 3.84
N LEU A 133 5.97 -5.71 4.42
CA LEU A 133 4.58 -6.01 4.09
C LEU A 133 3.70 -5.72 5.29
N LEU A 134 2.82 -4.74 5.18
CA LEU A 134 1.87 -4.38 6.23
C LEU A 134 0.71 -5.37 6.19
N THR A 135 0.43 -6.03 7.30
CA THR A 135 -0.55 -7.12 7.34
C THR A 135 -1.71 -6.91 8.32
N GLY A 136 -1.60 -5.94 9.20
CA GLY A 136 -2.65 -5.71 10.17
C GLY A 136 -2.48 -4.42 10.93
N TYR A 137 -3.52 -4.06 11.67
CA TYR A 137 -3.47 -2.87 12.51
C TYR A 137 -4.50 -2.99 13.63
N THR A 138 -4.21 -2.25 14.69
CA THR A 138 -5.17 -1.95 15.75
C THR A 138 -5.34 -0.44 15.80
N LYS A 139 -6.09 0.04 16.74
CA LYS A 139 -6.23 1.50 16.96
C LYS A 139 -4.87 2.17 17.19
N ASN A 140 -3.93 1.47 17.79
CA ASN A 140 -2.65 2.04 18.23
C ASN A 140 -1.43 1.49 17.51
N ASP A 141 -1.54 0.33 16.86
CA ASP A 141 -0.38 -0.41 16.37
C ASP A 141 -0.54 -0.89 14.94
N ILE A 142 0.62 -1.14 14.31
CA ILE A 142 0.72 -1.73 12.97
C ILE A 142 1.49 -3.03 13.09
N THR A 143 0.98 -4.07 12.42
CA THR A 143 1.69 -5.35 12.29
C THR A 143 2.23 -5.47 10.89
N TYR A 144 3.47 -5.91 10.75
CA TYR A 144 4.11 -6.08 9.46
C TYR A 144 5.07 -7.26 9.48
N ILE A 145 5.46 -7.70 8.29
CA ILE A 145 6.49 -8.72 8.10
C ILE A 145 7.65 -8.08 7.35
N ASP A 146 8.86 -8.27 7.87
CA ASP A 146 10.08 -7.90 7.18
C ASP A 146 10.60 -9.15 6.45
N PRO A 147 10.70 -9.13 5.11
CA PRO A 147 11.18 -10.30 4.36
C PRO A 147 12.61 -10.71 4.70
N GLU A 148 13.41 -9.80 5.25
CA GLU A 148 14.79 -10.10 5.63
C GLU A 148 14.86 -11.18 6.71
N ASN A 149 13.90 -11.20 7.63
CA ASN A 149 13.90 -12.20 8.71
C ASN A 149 12.64 -13.08 8.71
N GLY A 150 11.63 -12.72 7.95
CA GLY A 150 10.40 -13.50 7.85
C GLY A 150 9.51 -13.48 9.08
N GLU A 151 9.78 -12.58 10.01
CA GLU A 151 9.04 -12.52 11.27
C GLU A 151 7.99 -11.41 11.26
N SER A 152 6.85 -11.70 11.87
CA SER A 152 5.81 -10.71 12.10
C SER A 152 6.17 -9.86 13.32
N GLN A 153 6.09 -8.55 13.15
CA GLN A 153 6.43 -7.58 14.19
C GLN A 153 5.31 -6.56 14.33
N THR A 154 5.20 -5.99 15.53
CA THR A 154 4.19 -4.98 15.82
C THR A 154 4.88 -3.74 16.39
N VAL A 155 4.56 -2.59 15.82
CA VAL A 155 5.08 -1.29 16.28
C VAL A 155 3.92 -0.32 16.41
N SER A 156 4.15 0.80 17.10
CA SER A 156 3.11 1.83 17.19
C SER A 156 2.87 2.49 15.82
N ILE A 157 1.70 3.07 15.65
CA ILE A 157 1.38 3.82 14.43
C ILE A 157 2.39 4.95 14.23
N SER A 158 2.74 5.67 15.29
CA SER A 158 3.72 6.74 15.23
C SER A 158 5.09 6.24 14.78
N GLU A 159 5.52 5.10 15.27
CA GLU A 159 6.79 4.50 14.86
C GLU A 159 6.76 4.10 13.38
N MET A 160 5.67 3.47 12.93
CA MET A 160 5.53 3.11 11.52
C MET A 160 5.51 4.35 10.62
N GLU A 161 4.84 5.41 11.03
CA GLU A 161 4.85 6.67 10.29
C GLU A 161 6.28 7.19 10.11
N GLY A 162 7.10 7.09 11.14
CA GLY A 162 8.52 7.44 11.04
C GLY A 162 9.29 6.54 10.09
N MET A 163 9.02 5.24 10.11
CA MET A 163 9.68 4.28 9.23
C MET A 163 9.40 4.55 7.75
N VAL A 164 8.18 4.87 7.40
CA VAL A 164 7.80 5.07 5.99
C VAL A 164 8.05 6.48 5.49
N SER A 165 8.14 7.47 6.38
CA SER A 165 8.40 8.85 5.97
C SER A 165 9.78 9.00 5.33
N GLY A 166 10.74 8.18 5.73
CA GLY A 166 12.08 8.17 5.13
C GLY A 166 12.10 7.81 3.65
N SER A 167 11.08 7.11 3.17
CA SER A 167 10.93 6.78 1.75
C SER A 167 9.94 7.70 1.03
N GLY A 168 9.44 8.76 1.69
CA GLY A 168 8.44 9.65 1.14
C GLY A 168 7.06 9.05 1.07
N ASN A 169 6.72 8.16 1.99
CA ASN A 169 5.43 7.45 2.00
C ASN A 169 5.19 6.69 0.70
N THR A 170 6.11 5.83 0.35
CA THR A 170 6.03 5.00 -0.85
C THR A 170 5.32 3.69 -0.52
N PHE A 171 4.12 3.52 -1.08
CA PHE A 171 3.30 2.34 -0.85
C PHE A 171 2.83 1.74 -2.17
N ILE A 172 2.77 0.42 -2.22
CA ILE A 172 2.16 -0.33 -3.32
C ILE A 172 0.99 -1.11 -2.74
N GLY A 173 -0.21 -0.80 -3.24
CA GLY A 173 -1.42 -1.46 -2.80
C GLY A 173 -1.92 -2.48 -3.81
N TYR A 174 -2.76 -3.39 -3.33
CA TYR A 174 -3.45 -4.37 -4.15
C TYR A 174 -4.92 -4.33 -3.77
N ILE A 175 -5.77 -4.19 -4.77
CA ILE A 175 -7.22 -4.07 -4.54
C ILE A 175 -7.97 -5.14 -5.33
N LYS A 176 -9.01 -5.68 -4.70
CA LYS A 176 -9.88 -6.69 -5.32
C LYS A 176 -11.13 -6.08 -5.90
#